data_f5931f8c8fa664eadcc61b2d7a9b9639
#
_entry.id   f5931f8c8fa664eadcc61b2d7a9b9639
#
_cell.length_a   1.000
_cell.length_b   1.000
_cell.length_c   1.000
_cell.angle_alpha   90.00
_cell.angle_beta   90.00
_cell.angle_gamma   90.00
#
_symmetry.space_group_name_H-M   'P 1'
#
loop_
_entity.id
_entity.type
_entity.pdbx_description
1 polymer ?
#
loop_
_entity_poly.entity_id
_entity_poly.type
_entity_poly.pdbx_seq_one_letter_code
_entity_poly.pdbx_strand_id
1 'polypeptide(L)'
;MGMGIMMAYGSYLGKDINLLQTARTVIIMDTVIALGAGLAIFPIVFANNLDLASGPGLIFVTLPLAFGNMDGGIILGLMFFLLLTFAALTSAISLLEPVVEFIEERTPLSRVMATVVAGVGAWLLGIAALLSFNVWSEPLMFGLGVFDLLDTLTSKIMLPLTGLGAILFTAWCLERKSVEAELGLSETGKSVWNIIARYLAPAGVIAVFVTGLI
;
A
#
# COMPACT_ATOMS: atom_id res chain seq x y z
N MET A 1 1.33 -0.67 4.46
CA MET A 1 1.92 -1.29 5.66
C MET A 1 1.29 -2.64 6.03
N GLY A 2 -0.01 -2.82 5.87
CA GLY A 2 -0.71 -4.07 6.22
C GLY A 2 -0.42 -5.31 5.34
N MET A 3 0.47 -5.22 4.37
CA MET A 3 0.80 -6.33 3.44
C MET A 3 2.04 -7.12 3.85
N GLY A 4 2.59 -6.92 5.05
CA GLY A 4 3.80 -7.61 5.49
C GLY A 4 5.12 -7.06 4.94
N ILE A 5 5.11 -6.11 4.01
CA ILE A 5 6.31 -5.54 3.38
C ILE A 5 7.30 -4.99 4.42
N MET A 6 6.78 -4.28 5.42
CA MET A 6 7.62 -3.73 6.49
C MET A 6 8.21 -4.81 7.39
N MET A 7 7.59 -5.99 7.46
CA MET A 7 8.15 -7.14 8.19
C MET A 7 9.30 -7.74 7.40
N ALA A 8 9.13 -7.93 6.08
CA ALA A 8 10.19 -8.40 5.20
C ALA A 8 11.38 -7.41 5.20
N TYR A 9 11.14 -6.11 5.04
CA TYR A 9 12.22 -5.13 5.13
C TYR A 9 12.86 -5.05 6.51
N GLY A 10 12.08 -5.23 7.57
CA GLY A 10 12.57 -5.30 8.94
C GLY A 10 13.57 -6.43 9.16
N SER A 11 13.40 -7.57 8.48
CA SER A 11 14.34 -8.70 8.58
C SER A 11 15.72 -8.42 8.00
N TYR A 12 15.81 -7.47 7.06
CA TYR A 12 17.08 -7.05 6.45
C TYR A 12 17.78 -5.90 7.19
N LEU A 13 17.14 -5.29 8.19
CA LEU A 13 17.73 -4.18 8.92
C LEU A 13 18.86 -4.65 9.85
N GLY A 14 19.99 -3.95 9.80
CA GLY A 14 21.09 -4.15 10.75
C GLY A 14 20.71 -3.72 12.17
N LYS A 15 21.38 -4.29 13.17
CA LYS A 15 21.14 -3.99 14.60
C LYS A 15 21.42 -2.54 15.00
N ASP A 16 22.11 -1.79 14.15
CA ASP A 16 22.52 -0.40 14.41
C ASP A 16 21.42 0.60 14.03
N ILE A 17 20.31 0.14 13.41
CA ILE A 17 19.25 1.01 12.91
C ILE A 17 18.19 1.25 13.97
N ASN A 18 17.92 2.51 14.25
CA ASN A 18 16.86 2.91 15.18
C ASN A 18 15.49 2.78 14.48
N LEU A 19 14.73 1.73 14.82
CA LEU A 19 13.41 1.45 14.24
C LEU A 19 12.42 2.59 14.42
N LEU A 20 12.42 3.25 15.57
CA LEU A 20 11.51 4.35 15.85
C LEU A 20 11.80 5.57 14.96
N GLN A 21 13.08 5.91 14.79
CA GLN A 21 13.48 7.02 13.92
C GLN A 21 13.14 6.71 12.46
N THR A 22 13.39 5.49 12.01
CA THR A 22 13.05 5.04 10.66
C THR A 22 11.54 5.10 10.42
N ALA A 23 10.73 4.55 11.33
CA ALA A 23 9.27 4.59 11.25
C ALA A 23 8.75 6.03 11.22
N ARG A 24 9.28 6.92 12.07
CA ARG A 24 8.91 8.33 12.08
C ARG A 24 9.22 9.02 10.75
N THR A 25 10.39 8.77 10.19
CA THR A 25 10.79 9.33 8.90
C THR A 25 9.86 8.86 7.79
N VAL A 26 9.55 7.57 7.73
CA VAL A 26 8.63 7.00 6.74
C VAL A 26 7.25 7.65 6.85
N ILE A 27 6.68 7.74 8.06
CA ILE A 27 5.35 8.33 8.28
C ILE A 27 5.32 9.80 7.85
N ILE A 28 6.34 10.59 8.22
CA ILE A 28 6.41 12.00 7.85
C ILE A 28 6.51 12.16 6.34
N MET A 29 7.41 11.42 5.68
CA MET A 29 7.59 11.49 4.23
C MET A 29 6.33 11.04 3.48
N ASP A 30 5.70 9.95 3.89
CA ASP A 30 4.45 9.49 3.31
C ASP A 30 3.34 10.56 3.39
N THR A 31 3.18 11.17 4.57
CA THR A 31 2.19 12.22 4.80
C THR A 31 2.49 13.47 3.96
N VAL A 32 3.74 13.92 3.92
CA VAL A 32 4.15 15.11 3.15
C VAL A 32 3.92 14.89 1.65
N ILE A 33 4.28 13.70 1.14
CA ILE A 33 4.08 13.37 -0.28
C ILE A 33 2.58 13.27 -0.60
N ALA A 34 1.78 12.63 0.26
CA ALA A 34 0.34 12.52 0.06
C ALA A 34 -0.36 13.88 0.04
N LEU A 35 -0.02 14.77 0.99
CA LEU A 35 -0.55 16.14 1.02
C LEU A 35 -0.08 16.95 -0.19
N GLY A 36 1.20 16.84 -0.56
CA GLY A 36 1.76 17.52 -1.74
C GLY A 36 1.09 17.08 -3.03
N ALA A 37 0.87 15.77 -3.21
CA ALA A 37 0.15 15.22 -4.35
C ALA A 37 -1.31 15.73 -4.40
N GLY A 38 -1.99 15.73 -3.26
CA GLY A 38 -3.35 16.27 -3.17
C GLY A 38 -3.42 17.76 -3.55
N LEU A 39 -2.50 18.58 -3.00
CA LEU A 39 -2.42 19.99 -3.33
C LEU A 39 -2.07 20.27 -4.81
N ALA A 40 -1.38 19.35 -5.47
CA ALA A 40 -1.10 19.47 -6.90
C ALA A 40 -2.28 19.01 -7.77
N ILE A 41 -2.89 17.87 -7.44
CA ILE A 41 -3.91 17.23 -8.28
C ILE A 41 -5.27 17.92 -8.15
N PHE A 42 -5.77 18.14 -6.92
CA PHE A 42 -7.12 18.66 -6.73
C PHE A 42 -7.37 20.04 -7.37
N PRO A 43 -6.48 21.04 -7.26
CA PRO A 43 -6.67 22.31 -7.94
C PRO A 43 -6.78 22.17 -9.47
N ILE A 44 -6.00 21.27 -10.07
CA ILE A 44 -6.04 21.02 -11.51
C ILE A 44 -7.39 20.44 -11.91
N VAL A 45 -7.91 19.47 -11.16
CA VAL A 45 -9.20 18.83 -11.41
C VAL A 45 -10.33 19.83 -11.26
N PHE A 46 -10.34 20.63 -10.20
CA PHE A 46 -11.36 21.66 -9.97
C PHE A 46 -11.31 22.80 -10.99
N ALA A 47 -10.12 23.28 -11.35
CA ALA A 47 -9.97 24.34 -12.35
C ALA A 47 -10.48 23.94 -13.75
N ASN A 48 -10.48 22.67 -14.05
CA ASN A 48 -10.96 22.14 -15.33
C ASN A 48 -12.40 21.60 -15.25
N ASN A 49 -13.13 21.79 -14.14
CA ASN A 49 -14.48 21.27 -13.91
C ASN A 49 -14.62 19.77 -14.20
N LEU A 50 -13.59 19.00 -13.85
CA LEU A 50 -13.56 17.55 -14.07
C LEU A 50 -14.09 16.82 -12.83
N ASP A 51 -14.70 15.67 -13.06
CA ASP A 51 -15.17 14.80 -11.98
C ASP A 51 -14.00 14.28 -11.13
N LEU A 52 -14.18 14.31 -9.82
CA LEU A 52 -13.32 13.65 -8.86
C LEU A 52 -13.61 12.14 -8.90
N ALA A 53 -13.43 11.52 -10.07
CA ALA A 53 -13.60 10.09 -10.20
C ALA A 53 -12.66 9.39 -9.18
N SER A 54 -13.23 8.55 -8.34
CA SER A 54 -12.44 7.77 -7.39
C SER A 54 -11.61 6.70 -8.08
N GLY A 55 -10.44 6.42 -7.53
CA GLY A 55 -9.58 5.33 -7.98
C GLY A 55 -8.85 5.60 -9.31
N PRO A 56 -8.66 4.56 -10.14
CA PRO A 56 -7.86 4.64 -11.38
C PRO A 56 -8.36 5.67 -12.39
N GLY A 57 -9.67 5.95 -12.40
CA GLY A 57 -10.27 6.94 -13.29
C GLY A 57 -9.70 8.34 -13.12
N LEU A 58 -9.41 8.75 -11.90
CA LEU A 58 -8.78 10.05 -11.64
C LEU A 58 -7.41 10.17 -12.33
N ILE A 59 -6.60 9.14 -12.26
CA ILE A 59 -5.23 9.15 -12.75
C ILE A 59 -5.18 8.95 -14.28
N PHE A 60 -5.95 7.99 -14.81
CA PHE A 60 -5.82 7.57 -16.20
C PHE A 60 -6.83 8.19 -17.17
N VAL A 61 -7.88 8.83 -16.65
CA VAL A 61 -8.89 9.52 -17.47
C VAL A 61 -8.89 11.01 -17.19
N THR A 62 -9.10 11.39 -15.92
CA THR A 62 -9.29 12.80 -15.53
C THR A 62 -8.02 13.63 -15.70
N LEU A 63 -6.88 13.17 -15.21
CA LEU A 63 -5.63 13.91 -15.30
C LEU A 63 -5.10 14.07 -16.75
N PRO A 64 -5.12 13.07 -17.65
CA PRO A 64 -4.78 13.27 -19.04
C PRO A 64 -5.64 14.34 -19.73
N LEU A 65 -6.94 14.37 -19.46
CA LEU A 65 -7.84 15.40 -19.98
C LEU A 65 -7.48 16.78 -19.43
N ALA A 66 -7.18 16.87 -18.14
CA ALA A 66 -6.76 18.13 -17.51
C ALA A 66 -5.45 18.67 -18.13
N PHE A 67 -4.43 17.81 -18.26
CA PHE A 67 -3.18 18.18 -18.91
C PHE A 67 -3.37 18.56 -20.38
N GLY A 68 -4.26 17.89 -21.10
CA GLY A 68 -4.59 18.22 -22.50
C GLY A 68 -5.17 19.62 -22.68
N ASN A 69 -5.83 20.16 -21.65
CA ASN A 69 -6.47 21.47 -21.67
C ASN A 69 -5.59 22.61 -21.10
N MET A 70 -4.40 22.30 -20.62
CA MET A 70 -3.49 23.29 -20.01
C MET A 70 -2.38 23.70 -20.96
N ASP A 71 -2.00 24.98 -20.92
CA ASP A 71 -0.79 25.46 -21.59
C ASP A 71 0.44 24.79 -21.00
N GLY A 72 1.23 24.11 -21.86
CA GLY A 72 2.38 23.32 -21.43
C GLY A 72 2.00 21.97 -20.77
N GLY A 73 0.74 21.59 -20.79
CA GLY A 73 0.22 20.39 -20.14
C GLY A 73 0.83 19.08 -20.68
N ILE A 74 1.28 19.04 -21.92
CA ILE A 74 2.01 17.90 -22.49
C ILE A 74 3.29 17.61 -21.68
N ILE A 75 4.08 18.64 -21.37
CA ILE A 75 5.34 18.48 -20.61
C ILE A 75 5.02 18.07 -19.16
N LEU A 76 4.06 18.73 -18.54
CA LEU A 76 3.63 18.40 -17.18
C LEU A 76 3.07 16.98 -17.09
N GLY A 77 2.24 16.57 -18.05
CA GLY A 77 1.70 15.23 -18.14
C GLY A 77 2.78 14.17 -18.33
N LEU A 78 3.75 14.43 -19.23
CA LEU A 78 4.88 13.54 -19.43
C LEU A 78 5.69 13.35 -18.13
N MET A 79 6.04 14.44 -17.45
CA MET A 79 6.77 14.38 -16.18
C MET A 79 5.98 13.64 -15.10
N PHE A 80 4.68 13.92 -14.98
CA PHE A 80 3.80 13.28 -14.02
C PHE A 80 3.73 11.77 -14.25
N PHE A 81 3.43 11.31 -15.47
CA PHE A 81 3.31 9.89 -15.76
C PHE A 81 4.65 9.14 -15.71
N LEU A 82 5.75 9.82 -15.99
CA LEU A 82 7.08 9.25 -15.84
C LEU A 82 7.40 9.02 -14.36
N LEU A 83 7.15 10.01 -13.50
CA LEU A 83 7.31 9.88 -12.06
C LEU A 83 6.36 8.82 -11.48
N LEU A 84 5.11 8.78 -11.94
CA LEU A 84 4.14 7.76 -11.55
C LEU A 84 4.61 6.36 -11.91
N THR A 85 5.21 6.19 -13.11
CA THR A 85 5.76 4.91 -13.54
C THR A 85 6.90 4.44 -12.63
N PHE A 86 7.83 5.33 -12.27
CA PHE A 86 8.89 4.99 -11.32
C PHE A 86 8.35 4.64 -9.93
N ALA A 87 7.38 5.41 -9.45
CA ALA A 87 6.73 5.14 -8.16
C ALA A 87 6.00 3.78 -8.16
N ALA A 88 5.27 3.48 -9.24
CA ALA A 88 4.58 2.21 -9.39
C ALA A 88 5.56 1.03 -9.49
N LEU A 89 6.66 1.17 -10.24
CA LEU A 89 7.67 0.14 -10.39
C LEU A 89 8.35 -0.19 -9.05
N THR A 90 8.77 0.81 -8.30
CA THR A 90 9.38 0.61 -6.98
C THR A 90 8.42 -0.03 -6.00
N SER A 91 7.14 0.39 -6.02
CA SER A 91 6.09 -0.21 -5.20
C SER A 91 5.82 -1.67 -5.59
N ALA A 92 5.78 -1.98 -6.89
CA ALA A 92 5.56 -3.35 -7.38
C ALA A 92 6.70 -4.29 -6.93
N ILE A 93 7.96 -3.84 -7.03
CA ILE A 93 9.11 -4.60 -6.53
C ILE A 93 8.97 -4.88 -5.03
N SER A 94 8.62 -3.85 -4.25
CA SER A 94 8.44 -3.97 -2.80
C SER A 94 7.30 -4.92 -2.42
N LEU A 95 6.22 -4.94 -3.20
CA LEU A 95 5.07 -5.83 -2.97
C LEU A 95 5.38 -7.28 -3.33
N LEU A 96 6.24 -7.51 -4.33
CA LEU A 96 6.65 -8.85 -4.73
C LEU A 96 7.63 -9.49 -3.73
N GLU A 97 8.41 -8.70 -3.01
CA GLU A 97 9.46 -9.20 -2.13
C GLU A 97 8.98 -10.23 -1.09
N PRO A 98 7.91 -9.96 -0.28
CA PRO A 98 7.42 -10.94 0.68
C PRO A 98 6.90 -12.24 0.02
N VAL A 99 6.37 -12.13 -1.20
CA VAL A 99 5.86 -13.28 -1.96
C VAL A 99 7.03 -14.14 -2.45
N VAL A 100 8.07 -13.49 -2.96
CA VAL A 100 9.29 -14.17 -3.42
C VAL A 100 9.99 -14.87 -2.26
N GLU A 101 10.15 -14.18 -1.13
CA GLU A 101 10.73 -14.73 0.10
C GLU A 101 9.94 -15.96 0.57
N PHE A 102 8.61 -15.86 0.63
CA PHE A 102 7.75 -16.99 1.01
C PHE A 102 7.89 -18.19 0.06
N ILE A 103 7.95 -17.97 -1.26
CA ILE A 103 8.13 -19.04 -2.23
C ILE A 103 9.52 -19.69 -2.07
N GLU A 104 10.57 -18.88 -1.93
CA GLU A 104 11.94 -19.34 -1.74
C GLU A 104 12.08 -20.21 -0.48
N GLU A 105 11.49 -19.79 0.63
CA GLU A 105 11.55 -20.55 1.90
C GLU A 105 10.74 -21.85 1.89
N ARG A 106 9.66 -21.90 1.11
CA ARG A 106 8.73 -23.04 1.12
C ARG A 106 8.93 -24.03 -0.02
N THR A 107 9.74 -23.67 -1.00
CA THR A 107 9.96 -24.51 -2.19
C THR A 107 11.47 -24.64 -2.49
N PRO A 108 11.91 -25.66 -3.22
CA PRO A 108 13.30 -25.81 -3.62
C PRO A 108 13.69 -24.86 -4.78
N LEU A 109 12.91 -23.84 -5.05
CA LEU A 109 13.17 -22.90 -6.13
C LEU A 109 14.25 -21.88 -5.72
N SER A 110 15.12 -21.54 -6.67
CA SER A 110 16.05 -20.43 -6.48
C SER A 110 15.28 -19.09 -6.43
N ARG A 111 15.86 -18.08 -5.79
CA ARG A 111 15.28 -16.72 -5.71
C ARG A 111 14.85 -16.17 -7.07
N VAL A 112 15.69 -16.39 -8.12
CA VAL A 112 15.37 -15.97 -9.49
C VAL A 112 14.09 -16.66 -10.00
N MET A 113 13.99 -17.97 -9.79
CA MET A 113 12.80 -18.72 -10.22
C MET A 113 11.57 -18.34 -9.40
N ALA A 114 11.71 -18.13 -8.10
CA ALA A 114 10.64 -17.63 -7.23
C ALA A 114 10.12 -16.25 -7.70
N THR A 115 11.04 -15.36 -8.08
CA THR A 115 10.71 -14.03 -8.64
C THR A 115 9.95 -14.16 -9.96
N VAL A 116 10.38 -15.04 -10.86
CA VAL A 116 9.70 -15.28 -12.14
C VAL A 116 8.28 -15.82 -11.91
N VAL A 117 8.13 -16.80 -11.02
CA VAL A 117 6.81 -17.39 -10.70
C VAL A 117 5.88 -16.35 -10.09
N ALA A 118 6.35 -15.58 -9.11
CA ALA A 118 5.56 -14.51 -8.49
C ALA A 118 5.21 -13.41 -9.51
N GLY A 119 6.17 -12.99 -10.34
CA GLY A 119 5.98 -11.97 -11.37
C GLY A 119 4.97 -12.41 -12.45
N VAL A 120 5.07 -13.64 -12.93
CA VAL A 120 4.12 -14.20 -13.91
C VAL A 120 2.73 -14.30 -13.29
N GLY A 121 2.61 -14.76 -12.05
CA GLY A 121 1.33 -14.80 -11.34
C GLY A 121 0.69 -13.41 -11.21
N ALA A 122 1.46 -12.42 -10.79
CA ALA A 122 1.00 -11.03 -10.69
C ALA A 122 0.60 -10.46 -12.06
N TRP A 123 1.38 -10.76 -13.11
CA TRP A 123 1.08 -10.33 -14.48
C TRP A 123 -0.22 -10.93 -15.02
N LEU A 124 -0.48 -12.22 -14.78
CA LEU A 124 -1.73 -12.87 -15.17
C LEU A 124 -2.94 -12.26 -14.46
N LEU A 125 -2.83 -11.99 -13.16
CA LEU A 125 -3.87 -11.28 -12.40
C LEU A 125 -4.07 -9.85 -12.92
N GLY A 126 -2.99 -9.17 -13.29
CA GLY A 126 -3.03 -7.85 -13.91
C GLY A 126 -3.76 -7.84 -15.25
N ILE A 127 -3.54 -8.86 -16.10
CA ILE A 127 -4.31 -9.02 -17.35
C ILE A 127 -5.79 -9.21 -17.05
N ALA A 128 -6.14 -10.08 -16.10
CA ALA A 128 -7.52 -10.30 -15.71
C ALA A 128 -8.19 -9.01 -15.21
N ALA A 129 -7.48 -8.23 -14.38
CA ALA A 129 -7.93 -6.93 -13.92
C ALA A 129 -8.12 -5.93 -15.09
N LEU A 130 -7.19 -5.89 -16.05
CA LEU A 130 -7.28 -5.04 -17.23
C LEU A 130 -8.49 -5.39 -18.11
N LEU A 131 -8.72 -6.67 -18.35
CA LEU A 131 -9.86 -7.14 -19.14
C LEU A 131 -11.22 -6.81 -18.49
N SER A 132 -11.26 -6.65 -17.18
CA SER A 132 -12.44 -6.23 -16.44
C SER A 132 -12.97 -4.84 -16.84
N PHE A 133 -12.12 -3.97 -17.40
CA PHE A 133 -12.55 -2.65 -17.84
C PHE A 133 -13.13 -2.61 -19.27
N ASN A 134 -13.06 -3.73 -20.01
CA ASN A 134 -13.58 -3.78 -21.39
C ASN A 134 -14.24 -5.11 -21.76
N VAL A 135 -13.46 -6.14 -22.05
CA VAL A 135 -13.97 -7.44 -22.56
C VAL A 135 -14.77 -8.21 -21.50
N TRP A 136 -14.38 -8.10 -20.23
CA TRP A 136 -15.03 -8.72 -19.07
C TRP A 136 -15.73 -7.68 -18.17
N SER A 137 -16.36 -6.68 -18.80
CA SER A 137 -17.08 -5.61 -18.07
C SER A 137 -18.35 -6.09 -17.37
N GLU A 138 -18.82 -7.30 -17.69
CA GLU A 138 -19.96 -7.90 -17.01
C GLU A 138 -19.60 -8.33 -15.58
N PRO A 139 -20.51 -8.12 -14.61
CA PRO A 139 -20.26 -8.53 -13.23
C PRO A 139 -20.04 -10.04 -13.12
N LEU A 140 -18.93 -10.46 -12.49
CA LEU A 140 -18.59 -11.87 -12.36
C LEU A 140 -19.22 -12.50 -11.10
N MET A 141 -19.02 -11.86 -9.93
CA MET A 141 -19.51 -12.33 -8.64
C MET A 141 -19.98 -11.16 -7.77
N PHE A 142 -21.03 -11.33 -7.02
CA PHE A 142 -21.59 -10.30 -6.11
C PHE A 142 -21.90 -8.96 -6.78
N GLY A 143 -22.10 -8.91 -8.09
CA GLY A 143 -22.29 -7.68 -8.84
C GLY A 143 -20.99 -6.89 -9.10
N LEU A 144 -19.84 -7.47 -8.83
CA LEU A 144 -18.52 -6.84 -9.00
C LEU A 144 -17.78 -7.41 -10.21
N GLY A 145 -17.06 -6.55 -10.93
CA GLY A 145 -16.09 -6.95 -11.95
C GLY A 145 -14.84 -7.57 -11.31
N VAL A 146 -13.97 -8.16 -12.13
CA VAL A 146 -12.74 -8.79 -11.64
C VAL A 146 -11.85 -7.81 -10.89
N PHE A 147 -11.68 -6.58 -11.41
CA PHE A 147 -10.88 -5.55 -10.73
C PHE A 147 -11.47 -5.18 -9.37
N ASP A 148 -12.79 -4.89 -9.33
CA ASP A 148 -13.46 -4.48 -8.09
C ASP A 148 -13.44 -5.60 -7.04
N LEU A 149 -13.54 -6.86 -7.49
CA LEU A 149 -13.44 -8.02 -6.61
C LEU A 149 -12.04 -8.13 -6.01
N LEU A 150 -10.98 -8.02 -6.82
CA LEU A 150 -9.60 -8.05 -6.37
C LEU A 150 -9.30 -6.88 -5.43
N ASP A 151 -9.73 -5.67 -5.78
CA ASP A 151 -9.53 -4.48 -4.93
C ASP A 151 -10.29 -4.60 -3.61
N THR A 152 -11.55 -5.03 -3.64
CA THR A 152 -12.32 -5.24 -2.41
C THR A 152 -11.68 -6.30 -1.51
N LEU A 153 -11.26 -7.42 -2.08
CA LEU A 153 -10.62 -8.48 -1.32
C LEU A 153 -9.29 -8.03 -0.71
N THR A 154 -8.44 -7.38 -1.50
CA THR A 154 -7.11 -6.96 -1.04
C THR A 154 -7.17 -5.73 -0.14
N SER A 155 -7.81 -4.64 -0.59
CA SER A 155 -7.76 -3.34 0.08
C SER A 155 -8.75 -3.23 1.24
N LYS A 156 -9.97 -3.77 1.08
CA LYS A 156 -11.01 -3.64 2.11
C LYS A 156 -10.99 -4.78 3.14
N ILE A 157 -10.53 -5.97 2.78
CA ILE A 157 -10.58 -7.14 3.67
C ILE A 157 -9.17 -7.54 4.13
N MET A 158 -8.30 -7.96 3.21
CA MET A 158 -7.02 -8.56 3.59
C MET A 158 -6.08 -7.55 4.27
N LEU A 159 -5.99 -6.34 3.76
CA LEU A 159 -5.07 -5.31 4.27
C LEU A 159 -5.41 -4.91 5.72
N PRO A 160 -6.66 -4.58 6.10
CA PRO A 160 -7.00 -4.32 7.49
C PRO A 160 -6.80 -5.54 8.40
N LEU A 161 -7.16 -6.74 7.94
CA LEU A 161 -7.00 -7.96 8.73
C LEU A 161 -5.54 -8.29 9.01
N THR A 162 -4.67 -8.16 8.00
CA THR A 162 -3.23 -8.39 8.17
C THR A 162 -2.61 -7.33 9.08
N GLY A 163 -3.00 -6.06 8.92
CA GLY A 163 -2.57 -4.97 9.81
C GLY A 163 -3.01 -5.19 11.25
N LEU A 164 -4.26 -5.63 11.45
CA LEU A 164 -4.78 -5.98 12.77
C LEU A 164 -4.03 -7.19 13.35
N GLY A 165 -3.81 -8.23 12.56
CA GLY A 165 -3.05 -9.41 12.97
C GLY A 165 -1.63 -9.05 13.42
N ALA A 166 -0.94 -8.21 12.67
CA ALA A 166 0.42 -7.77 12.99
C ALA A 166 0.48 -6.98 14.30
N ILE A 167 -0.44 -6.04 14.52
CA ILE A 167 -0.46 -5.24 15.75
C ILE A 167 -0.86 -6.08 16.97
N LEU A 168 -1.83 -6.97 16.82
CA LEU A 168 -2.22 -7.88 17.90
C LEU A 168 -1.08 -8.85 18.25
N PHE A 169 -0.41 -9.42 17.25
CA PHE A 169 0.74 -10.30 17.48
C PHE A 169 1.85 -9.56 18.21
N THR A 170 2.21 -8.37 17.77
CA THR A 170 3.29 -7.57 18.39
C THR A 170 2.94 -7.13 19.82
N ALA A 171 1.69 -6.74 20.07
CA ALA A 171 1.27 -6.19 21.36
C ALA A 171 0.91 -7.24 22.41
N TRP A 172 0.51 -8.47 21.99
CA TRP A 172 -0.04 -9.48 22.90
C TRP A 172 0.74 -10.79 22.88
N CYS A 173 1.39 -11.17 21.78
CA CYS A 173 2.10 -12.45 21.65
C CYS A 173 3.61 -12.32 21.83
N LEU A 174 4.22 -11.21 21.41
CA LEU A 174 5.65 -11.00 21.58
C LEU A 174 6.02 -10.66 23.04
N GLU A 175 7.20 -11.08 23.43
CA GLU A 175 7.74 -10.76 24.75
C GLU A 175 7.98 -9.24 24.85
N ARG A 176 7.33 -8.62 25.82
CA ARG A 176 7.37 -7.17 26.03
C ARG A 176 8.78 -6.60 26.13
N LYS A 177 9.68 -7.32 26.81
CA LYS A 177 11.08 -6.90 26.99
C LYS A 177 11.83 -6.81 25.65
N SER A 178 11.58 -7.75 24.73
CA SER A 178 12.18 -7.75 23.39
C SER A 178 11.71 -6.57 22.57
N VAL A 179 10.40 -6.30 22.58
CA VAL A 179 9.82 -5.16 21.86
C VAL A 179 10.32 -3.82 22.42
N GLU A 180 10.39 -3.68 23.74
CA GLU A 180 10.88 -2.47 24.40
C GLU A 180 12.38 -2.23 24.15
N ALA A 181 13.19 -3.31 24.06
CA ALA A 181 14.62 -3.23 23.76
C ALA A 181 14.85 -2.74 22.33
N GLU A 182 14.09 -3.27 21.35
CA GLU A 182 14.20 -2.88 19.95
C GLU A 182 13.72 -1.44 19.69
N LEU A 183 12.71 -0.98 20.42
CA LEU A 183 12.17 0.37 20.25
C LEU A 183 13.04 1.45 20.91
N GLY A 184 13.88 1.10 21.88
CA GLY A 184 14.75 2.06 22.57
C GLY A 184 14.02 3.23 23.25
N LEU A 185 12.76 3.01 23.70
CA LEU A 185 11.91 4.07 24.25
C LEU A 185 12.24 4.36 25.72
N SER A 186 12.00 5.61 26.12
CA SER A 186 11.97 5.99 27.55
C SER A 186 10.82 5.30 28.28
N GLU A 187 10.85 5.23 29.61
CA GLU A 187 9.78 4.58 30.42
C GLU A 187 8.39 5.15 30.11
N THR A 188 8.28 6.47 29.94
CA THR A 188 7.02 7.12 29.54
C THR A 188 6.63 6.68 28.11
N GLY A 189 7.59 6.63 27.20
CA GLY A 189 7.37 6.19 25.82
C GLY A 189 6.88 4.75 25.72
N LYS A 190 7.43 3.83 26.55
CA LYS A 190 6.98 2.44 26.66
C LYS A 190 5.52 2.32 27.08
N SER A 191 5.11 3.13 28.08
CA SER A 191 3.72 3.15 28.56
C SER A 191 2.76 3.66 27.48
N VAL A 192 3.11 4.76 26.82
CA VAL A 192 2.31 5.32 25.71
C VAL A 192 2.21 4.33 24.56
N TRP A 193 3.32 3.74 24.14
CA TRP A 193 3.34 2.74 23.07
C TRP A 193 2.44 1.54 23.41
N ASN A 194 2.50 1.02 24.63
CA ASN A 194 1.66 -0.09 25.08
C ASN A 194 0.16 0.23 24.97
N ILE A 195 -0.26 1.42 25.40
CA ILE A 195 -1.66 1.83 25.32
C ILE A 195 -2.09 1.94 23.84
N ILE A 196 -1.27 2.58 23.03
CA ILE A 196 -1.55 2.76 21.59
C ILE A 196 -1.61 1.41 20.90
N ALA A 197 -0.60 0.56 21.06
CA ALA A 197 -0.50 -0.71 20.34
C ALA A 197 -1.55 -1.74 20.78
N ARG A 198 -1.92 -1.74 22.08
CA ARG A 198 -2.89 -2.72 22.59
C ARG A 198 -4.34 -2.34 22.39
N TYR A 199 -4.65 -1.06 22.38
CA TYR A 199 -6.05 -0.61 22.41
C TYR A 199 -6.38 0.36 21.27
N LEU A 200 -5.62 1.44 21.12
CA LEU A 200 -5.97 2.52 20.20
C LEU A 200 -5.79 2.09 18.73
N ALA A 201 -4.67 1.47 18.40
CA ALA A 201 -4.40 1.05 17.02
C ALA A 201 -5.32 -0.10 16.57
N PRO A 202 -5.56 -1.17 17.34
CA PRO A 202 -6.55 -2.19 16.99
C PRO A 202 -7.96 -1.61 16.82
N ALA A 203 -8.39 -0.75 17.76
CA ALA A 203 -9.70 -0.10 17.66
C ALA A 203 -9.83 0.77 16.41
N GLY A 204 -8.78 1.53 16.08
CA GLY A 204 -8.73 2.34 14.85
C GLY A 204 -8.80 1.47 13.58
N VAL A 205 -8.05 0.37 13.52
CA VAL A 205 -8.08 -0.55 12.38
C VAL A 205 -9.45 -1.21 12.23
N ILE A 206 -10.07 -1.64 13.34
CA ILE A 206 -11.42 -2.22 13.33
C ILE A 206 -12.44 -1.17 12.84
N ALA A 207 -12.34 0.07 13.31
CA ALA A 207 -13.23 1.14 12.86
C ALA A 207 -13.12 1.36 11.34
N VAL A 208 -11.89 1.47 10.81
CA VAL A 208 -11.65 1.61 9.37
C VAL A 208 -12.15 0.38 8.60
N PHE A 209 -11.93 -0.81 9.12
CA PHE A 209 -12.40 -2.06 8.50
C PHE A 209 -13.93 -2.09 8.38
N VAL A 210 -14.62 -1.77 9.47
CA VAL A 210 -16.10 -1.75 9.49
C VAL A 210 -16.65 -0.66 8.55
N THR A 211 -16.10 0.56 8.60
CA THR A 211 -16.55 1.65 7.72
C THR A 211 -16.21 1.42 6.24
N GLY A 212 -15.16 0.65 5.95
CA GLY A 212 -14.78 0.29 4.58
C GLY A 212 -15.64 -0.82 3.95
N LEU A 213 -16.43 -1.55 4.77
CA LEU A 213 -17.35 -2.60 4.31
C LEU A 213 -18.80 -2.08 4.11
N ILE A 214 -19.14 -0.95 4.72
CA ILE A 214 -20.46 -0.29 4.58
C ILE A 214 -20.41 0.66 3.41
#